data_9b97568a77383abe60324a335b4cc15a
#
_entry.id   9b97568a77383abe60324a335b4cc15a
#
_cell.length_a   1.000
_cell.length_b   1.000
_cell.length_c   1.000
_cell.angle_alpha   90.00
_cell.angle_beta   90.00
_cell.angle_gamma   90.00
#
_symmetry.space_group_name_H-M   'P 1'
#
loop_
_entity.id
_entity.type
_entity.pdbx_description
1 polymer ?
#
loop_
_entity_poly.entity_id
_entity_poly.type
_entity_poly.pdbx_seq_one_letter_code
_entity_poly.pdbx_strand_id
1 'polypeptide(L)'
;MIVPGLVSVTFRQLGVPEVVRLVEEAGLSAIEWGGDVHVPAGDLAAAEATRKLTAQAGLAVAAYGSYYRAGHSDPAELAPVVRTAAVLGAPLIRVWAGKLGSAEASPDERAATVHALRRAAEAAGELGIRIAVEYHRNTLTDTLASATALFGEVDRAEVVPYWQPAGGQDVGSALTEVRALLPDLVTAHVFSWGPGGGQDRLPLADREDLWRPVLAELAADGRDRFALVEFVPEDSPAIFRRDAAVLREWLATPDG
;
A
#
# COMPACT_ATOMS: atom_id res chain seq x y z
N MET A 1 -6.43 10.37 11.82
CA MET A 1 -6.71 9.05 12.47
C MET A 1 -6.08 7.93 11.65
N ILE A 2 -5.54 6.86 12.30
CA ILE A 2 -5.02 5.70 11.56
C ILE A 2 -6.11 4.64 11.45
N VAL A 3 -6.44 4.22 10.22
CA VAL A 3 -7.47 3.23 9.91
C VAL A 3 -6.78 1.89 9.65
N PRO A 4 -6.95 0.87 10.51
CA PRO A 4 -6.35 -0.44 10.31
C PRO A 4 -7.10 -1.26 9.25
N GLY A 5 -6.35 -2.00 8.45
CA GLY A 5 -6.92 -2.82 7.38
C GLY A 5 -6.03 -3.98 6.94
N LEU A 6 -6.38 -4.55 5.80
CA LEU A 6 -5.69 -5.69 5.17
C LEU A 6 -5.35 -5.38 3.73
N VAL A 7 -4.19 -5.83 3.28
CA VAL A 7 -3.86 -5.96 1.84
C VAL A 7 -4.30 -7.35 1.37
N SER A 8 -5.27 -7.43 0.48
CA SER A 8 -5.93 -8.70 0.11
C SER A 8 -5.00 -9.72 -0.53
N VAL A 9 -3.90 -9.30 -1.14
CA VAL A 9 -2.88 -10.21 -1.71
C VAL A 9 -2.19 -11.09 -0.66
N THR A 10 -2.33 -10.78 0.62
CA THR A 10 -1.93 -11.67 1.73
C THR A 10 -2.63 -13.02 1.62
N PHE A 11 -3.86 -13.05 1.11
CA PHE A 11 -4.70 -14.26 1.05
C PHE A 11 -5.20 -14.54 -0.38
N ARG A 12 -4.27 -14.73 -1.32
CA ARG A 12 -4.60 -15.10 -2.71
C ARG A 12 -5.36 -16.42 -2.84
N GLN A 13 -5.30 -17.27 -1.82
CA GLN A 13 -6.02 -18.54 -1.74
C GLN A 13 -7.50 -18.39 -1.32
N LEU A 14 -7.91 -17.23 -0.83
CA LEU A 14 -9.29 -16.94 -0.43
C LEU A 14 -10.03 -16.14 -1.51
N GLY A 15 -11.33 -16.37 -1.63
CA GLY A 15 -12.18 -15.52 -2.47
C GLY A 15 -12.57 -14.21 -1.77
N VAL A 16 -13.08 -13.25 -2.55
CA VAL A 16 -13.51 -11.92 -2.04
C VAL A 16 -14.45 -12.02 -0.82
N PRO A 17 -15.50 -12.88 -0.81
CA PRO A 17 -16.38 -12.99 0.36
C PRO A 17 -15.67 -13.50 1.62
N GLU A 18 -14.68 -14.36 1.45
CA GLU A 18 -13.90 -14.93 2.56
C GLU A 18 -12.94 -13.89 3.14
N VAL A 19 -12.29 -13.09 2.26
CA VAL A 19 -11.44 -11.97 2.68
C VAL A 19 -12.25 -10.92 3.45
N VAL A 20 -13.41 -10.52 2.93
CA VAL A 20 -14.30 -9.55 3.60
C VAL A 20 -14.68 -10.04 5.00
N ARG A 21 -15.15 -11.28 5.12
CA ARG A 21 -15.51 -11.87 6.42
C ARG A 21 -14.32 -11.95 7.37
N LEU A 22 -13.14 -12.32 6.87
CA LEU A 22 -11.93 -12.42 7.68
C LEU A 22 -11.53 -11.05 8.27
N VAL A 23 -11.63 -9.99 7.50
CA VAL A 23 -11.33 -8.61 7.92
C VAL A 23 -12.37 -8.11 8.94
N GLU A 24 -13.66 -8.37 8.71
CA GLU A 24 -14.76 -8.04 9.61
C GLU A 24 -14.56 -8.76 10.97
N GLU A 25 -14.34 -10.08 10.96
CA GLU A 25 -14.11 -10.88 12.17
C GLU A 25 -12.86 -10.43 12.95
N ALA A 26 -11.80 -9.97 12.24
CA ALA A 26 -10.60 -9.44 12.85
C ALA A 26 -10.79 -8.02 13.44
N GLY A 27 -11.94 -7.37 13.20
CA GLY A 27 -12.26 -6.03 13.67
C GLY A 27 -11.42 -4.93 12.99
N LEU A 28 -10.97 -5.16 11.77
CA LEU A 28 -10.32 -4.15 10.93
C LEU A 28 -11.37 -3.42 10.10
N SER A 29 -11.02 -2.28 9.51
CA SER A 29 -11.99 -1.34 8.94
C SER A 29 -11.80 -1.08 7.44
N ALA A 30 -10.71 -1.58 6.82
CA ALA A 30 -10.41 -1.29 5.44
C ALA A 30 -9.71 -2.45 4.71
N ILE A 31 -9.83 -2.46 3.37
CA ILE A 31 -9.14 -3.44 2.52
C ILE A 31 -8.50 -2.71 1.32
N GLU A 32 -7.21 -2.98 1.06
CA GLU A 32 -6.62 -2.79 -0.26
C GLU A 32 -6.90 -4.04 -1.10
N TRP A 33 -7.57 -3.86 -2.24
CA TRP A 33 -7.88 -4.95 -3.14
C TRP A 33 -6.81 -5.14 -4.22
N GLY A 34 -6.23 -6.33 -4.27
CA GLY A 34 -5.20 -6.68 -5.25
C GLY A 34 -5.75 -6.91 -6.65
N GLY A 35 -5.04 -6.36 -7.63
CA GLY A 35 -5.38 -6.42 -9.05
C GLY A 35 -4.94 -7.71 -9.76
N ASP A 36 -4.40 -8.67 -9.03
CA ASP A 36 -3.96 -9.96 -9.59
C ASP A 36 -5.04 -11.05 -9.52
N VAL A 37 -5.55 -11.35 -8.32
CA VAL A 37 -6.49 -12.45 -8.10
C VAL A 37 -7.90 -11.95 -7.81
N HIS A 38 -8.03 -10.95 -6.92
CA HIS A 38 -9.34 -10.56 -6.39
C HIS A 38 -10.12 -9.63 -7.32
N VAL A 39 -9.45 -8.64 -7.91
CA VAL A 39 -10.07 -7.63 -8.78
C VAL A 39 -9.18 -7.36 -9.99
N PRO A 40 -9.11 -8.27 -10.98
CA PRO A 40 -8.26 -8.09 -12.16
C PRO A 40 -8.57 -6.79 -12.91
N ALA A 41 -7.52 -6.11 -13.40
CA ALA A 41 -7.68 -4.87 -14.16
C ALA A 41 -8.52 -5.10 -15.43
N GLY A 42 -9.58 -4.32 -15.60
CA GLY A 42 -10.54 -4.45 -16.69
C GLY A 42 -11.76 -5.31 -16.36
N ASP A 43 -11.76 -6.09 -15.28
CA ASP A 43 -12.95 -6.83 -14.82
C ASP A 43 -13.84 -5.92 -13.94
N LEU A 44 -14.64 -5.09 -14.62
CA LEU A 44 -15.52 -4.15 -13.96
C LEU A 44 -16.66 -4.82 -13.19
N ALA A 45 -17.06 -6.04 -13.58
CA ALA A 45 -18.08 -6.80 -12.88
C ALA A 45 -17.54 -7.30 -11.52
N ALA A 46 -16.32 -7.84 -11.51
CA ALA A 46 -15.64 -8.21 -10.26
C ALA A 46 -15.42 -6.98 -9.36
N ALA A 47 -14.99 -5.84 -9.91
CA ALA A 47 -14.80 -4.60 -9.17
C ALA A 47 -16.09 -4.12 -8.49
N GLU A 48 -17.21 -4.11 -9.23
CA GLU A 48 -18.51 -3.70 -8.67
C GLU A 48 -19.03 -4.67 -7.60
N ALA A 49 -18.91 -5.98 -7.83
CA ALA A 49 -19.30 -7.00 -6.87
C ALA A 49 -18.48 -6.87 -5.57
N THR A 50 -17.16 -6.70 -5.70
CA THR A 50 -16.25 -6.51 -4.57
C THR A 50 -16.57 -5.25 -3.78
N ARG A 51 -16.81 -4.11 -4.46
CA ARG A 51 -17.24 -2.87 -3.82
C ARG A 51 -18.51 -3.07 -2.98
N LYS A 52 -19.52 -3.74 -3.55
CA LYS A 52 -20.79 -3.99 -2.85
C LYS A 52 -20.59 -4.84 -1.59
N LEU A 53 -19.83 -5.93 -1.70
CA LEU A 53 -19.54 -6.81 -0.56
C LEU A 53 -18.76 -6.07 0.54
N THR A 54 -17.74 -5.31 0.16
CA THR A 54 -16.94 -4.50 1.10
C THR A 54 -17.83 -3.50 1.84
N ALA A 55 -18.69 -2.77 1.12
CA ALA A 55 -19.59 -1.79 1.72
C ALA A 55 -20.68 -2.44 2.60
N GLN A 56 -21.22 -3.61 2.22
CA GLN A 56 -22.21 -4.34 3.03
C GLN A 56 -21.66 -4.80 4.39
N ALA A 57 -20.36 -5.09 4.45
CA ALA A 57 -19.66 -5.41 5.70
C ALA A 57 -19.25 -4.15 6.51
N GLY A 58 -19.59 -2.95 6.05
CA GLY A 58 -19.20 -1.71 6.71
C GLY A 58 -17.69 -1.37 6.57
N LEU A 59 -17.00 -2.03 5.64
CA LEU A 59 -15.58 -1.83 5.39
C LEU A 59 -15.33 -0.78 4.30
N ALA A 60 -14.21 -0.06 4.41
CA ALA A 60 -13.74 0.86 3.38
C ALA A 60 -12.84 0.16 2.36
N VAL A 61 -12.89 0.60 1.11
CA VAL A 61 -11.83 0.31 0.12
C VAL A 61 -10.71 1.31 0.37
N ALA A 62 -9.55 0.82 0.86
CA ALA A 62 -8.39 1.67 1.15
C ALA A 62 -7.65 2.08 -0.13
N ALA A 63 -7.43 1.11 -1.01
CA ALA A 63 -6.72 1.30 -2.27
C ALA A 63 -7.06 0.18 -3.27
N TYR A 64 -6.72 0.42 -4.53
CA TYR A 64 -6.59 -0.61 -5.55
C TYR A 64 -5.11 -0.92 -5.78
N GLY A 65 -4.66 -2.08 -5.31
CA GLY A 65 -3.29 -2.58 -5.46
C GLY A 65 -3.03 -3.06 -6.87
N SER A 66 -2.78 -2.16 -7.80
CA SER A 66 -2.51 -2.51 -9.20
C SER A 66 -1.11 -3.11 -9.38
N TYR A 67 -0.91 -3.80 -10.49
CA TYR A 67 0.40 -4.30 -10.90
C TYR A 67 1.06 -3.41 -11.96
N TYR A 68 0.53 -2.20 -12.15
CA TYR A 68 1.07 -1.22 -13.07
C TYR A 68 2.43 -0.70 -12.59
N ARG A 69 3.43 -0.81 -13.48
CA ARG A 69 4.79 -0.29 -13.26
C ARG A 69 5.00 0.93 -14.14
N ALA A 70 4.92 2.11 -13.55
CA ALA A 70 5.08 3.37 -14.26
C ALA A 70 6.45 3.42 -14.97
N GLY A 71 6.46 3.74 -16.26
CA GLY A 71 7.66 3.74 -17.09
C GLY A 71 8.11 2.38 -17.62
N HIS A 72 7.40 1.27 -17.26
CA HIS A 72 7.72 -0.07 -17.72
C HIS A 72 6.52 -0.83 -18.31
N SER A 73 5.35 -0.78 -17.67
CA SER A 73 4.11 -1.36 -18.22
C SER A 73 3.73 -0.70 -19.54
N ASP A 74 3.01 -1.44 -20.40
CA ASP A 74 2.42 -0.85 -21.60
C ASP A 74 1.50 0.33 -21.17
N PRO A 75 1.65 1.52 -21.74
CA PRO A 75 0.77 2.64 -21.46
C PRO A 75 -0.73 2.34 -21.62
N ALA A 76 -1.10 1.38 -22.47
CA ALA A 76 -2.48 0.93 -22.66
C ALA A 76 -3.08 0.24 -21.43
N GLU A 77 -2.25 -0.32 -20.55
CA GLU A 77 -2.70 -0.97 -19.30
C GLU A 77 -3.25 0.03 -18.28
N LEU A 78 -2.87 1.31 -18.37
CA LEU A 78 -3.30 2.33 -17.40
C LEU A 78 -4.83 2.54 -17.41
N ALA A 79 -5.44 2.62 -18.57
CA ALA A 79 -6.88 2.91 -18.67
C ALA A 79 -7.77 1.83 -18.04
N PRO A 80 -7.53 0.50 -18.23
CA PRO A 80 -8.21 -0.53 -17.46
C PRO A 80 -8.00 -0.41 -15.95
N VAL A 81 -6.77 -0.13 -15.50
CA VAL A 81 -6.46 0.05 -14.06
C VAL A 81 -7.27 1.18 -13.45
N VAL A 82 -7.28 2.35 -14.08
CA VAL A 82 -8.02 3.53 -13.60
C VAL A 82 -9.52 3.27 -13.57
N ARG A 83 -10.09 2.67 -14.62
CA ARG A 83 -11.52 2.33 -14.66
C ARG A 83 -11.91 1.32 -13.58
N THR A 84 -11.07 0.31 -13.35
CA THR A 84 -11.32 -0.70 -12.31
C THR A 84 -11.31 -0.06 -10.93
N ALA A 85 -10.33 0.79 -10.63
CA ALA A 85 -10.25 1.53 -9.37
C ALA A 85 -11.49 2.41 -9.15
N ALA A 86 -11.95 3.10 -10.18
CA ALA A 86 -13.14 3.95 -10.11
C ALA A 86 -14.42 3.14 -9.80
N VAL A 87 -14.63 2.01 -10.48
CA VAL A 87 -15.80 1.12 -10.24
C VAL A 87 -15.72 0.48 -8.85
N LEU A 88 -14.52 0.11 -8.41
CA LEU A 88 -14.26 -0.41 -7.08
C LEU A 88 -14.51 0.64 -5.98
N GLY A 89 -14.45 1.93 -6.32
CA GLY A 89 -14.56 3.04 -5.37
C GLY A 89 -13.28 3.27 -4.58
N ALA A 90 -12.14 2.90 -5.13
CA ALA A 90 -10.83 3.08 -4.49
C ALA A 90 -10.38 4.55 -4.58
N PRO A 91 -10.01 5.19 -3.46
CA PRO A 91 -9.47 6.56 -3.45
C PRO A 91 -8.02 6.64 -3.93
N LEU A 92 -7.33 5.50 -3.94
CA LEU A 92 -5.92 5.37 -4.28
C LEU A 92 -5.72 4.22 -5.26
N ILE A 93 -4.81 4.40 -6.22
CA ILE A 93 -4.25 3.32 -7.03
C ILE A 93 -2.79 3.16 -6.63
N ARG A 94 -2.43 2.02 -6.03
CA ARG A 94 -1.04 1.70 -5.75
C ARG A 94 -0.35 1.24 -7.03
N VAL A 95 0.81 1.81 -7.30
CA VAL A 95 1.67 1.51 -8.45
C VAL A 95 3.13 1.39 -8.03
N TRP A 96 3.97 0.82 -8.89
CA TRP A 96 5.42 0.82 -8.72
C TRP A 96 6.12 1.79 -9.66
N ALA A 97 7.20 2.41 -9.18
CA ALA A 97 8.04 3.33 -9.95
C ALA A 97 9.12 2.57 -10.74
N GLY A 98 8.77 2.04 -11.90
CA GLY A 98 9.68 1.25 -12.75
C GLY A 98 9.87 -0.20 -12.27
N LYS A 99 10.95 -0.82 -12.73
CA LYS A 99 11.32 -2.22 -12.40
C LYS A 99 12.78 -2.40 -11.98
N LEU A 100 13.56 -1.33 -12.01
CA LEU A 100 14.97 -1.31 -11.62
C LEU A 100 15.16 -0.45 -10.39
N GLY A 101 16.06 -0.86 -9.51
CA GLY A 101 16.49 -0.07 -8.36
C GLY A 101 17.12 1.26 -8.80
N SER A 102 17.10 2.24 -7.91
CA SER A 102 17.58 3.60 -8.19
C SER A 102 19.05 3.66 -8.62
N ALA A 103 19.86 2.70 -8.14
CA ALA A 103 21.27 2.59 -8.52
C ALA A 103 21.49 1.97 -9.92
N GLU A 104 20.49 1.27 -10.45
CA GLU A 104 20.58 0.52 -11.73
C GLU A 104 19.86 1.25 -12.87
N ALA A 105 18.85 2.05 -12.54
CA ALA A 105 18.04 2.75 -13.53
C ALA A 105 18.84 3.85 -14.24
N SER A 106 18.80 3.85 -15.56
CA SER A 106 19.35 4.91 -16.39
C SER A 106 18.55 6.21 -16.25
N PRO A 107 19.15 7.38 -16.62
CA PRO A 107 18.42 8.64 -16.67
C PRO A 107 17.16 8.58 -17.56
N ASP A 108 17.20 7.85 -18.66
CA ASP A 108 16.07 7.70 -19.59
C ASP A 108 14.92 6.89 -18.96
N GLU A 109 15.24 5.80 -18.24
CA GLU A 109 14.25 4.99 -17.52
C GLU A 109 13.62 5.79 -16.38
N ARG A 110 14.40 6.60 -15.67
CA ARG A 110 13.90 7.52 -14.66
C ARG A 110 12.96 8.57 -15.28
N ALA A 111 13.35 9.21 -16.37
CA ALA A 111 12.52 10.17 -17.08
C ALA A 111 11.23 9.55 -17.62
N ALA A 112 11.28 8.33 -18.14
CA ALA A 112 10.10 7.58 -18.56
C ALA A 112 9.14 7.30 -17.39
N THR A 113 9.68 6.95 -16.21
CA THR A 113 8.89 6.73 -15.00
C THR A 113 8.20 8.02 -14.52
N VAL A 114 8.92 9.15 -14.48
CA VAL A 114 8.35 10.46 -14.14
C VAL A 114 7.20 10.82 -15.09
N HIS A 115 7.42 10.65 -16.41
CA HIS A 115 6.39 10.94 -17.41
C HIS A 115 5.16 10.03 -17.23
N ALA A 116 5.36 8.74 -16.97
CA ALA A 116 4.26 7.78 -16.77
C ALA A 116 3.46 8.08 -15.50
N LEU A 117 4.12 8.48 -14.40
CA LEU A 117 3.45 8.90 -13.16
C LEU A 117 2.62 10.16 -13.36
N ARG A 118 3.12 11.15 -14.09
CA ARG A 118 2.34 12.36 -14.44
C ARG A 118 1.08 12.02 -15.24
N ARG A 119 1.20 11.15 -16.25
CA ARG A 119 0.05 10.68 -17.03
C ARG A 119 -0.94 9.88 -16.19
N ALA A 120 -0.44 9.05 -15.28
CA ALA A 120 -1.31 8.30 -14.37
C ALA A 120 -2.07 9.24 -13.42
N ALA A 121 -1.40 10.26 -12.89
CA ALA A 121 -2.01 11.29 -12.05
C ALA A 121 -3.11 12.07 -12.79
N GLU A 122 -2.86 12.48 -14.04
CA GLU A 122 -3.84 13.15 -14.88
C GLU A 122 -5.09 12.28 -15.11
N ALA A 123 -4.88 11.03 -15.57
CA ALA A 123 -5.98 10.10 -15.87
C ALA A 123 -6.80 9.69 -14.63
N ALA A 124 -6.16 9.50 -13.48
CA ALA A 124 -6.84 9.14 -12.23
C ALA A 124 -7.45 10.36 -11.55
N GLY A 125 -6.79 11.53 -11.63
CA GLY A 125 -7.23 12.78 -11.04
C GLY A 125 -8.56 13.29 -11.59
N GLU A 126 -8.87 13.05 -12.87
CA GLU A 126 -10.19 13.33 -13.47
C GLU A 126 -11.35 12.63 -12.72
N LEU A 127 -11.05 11.52 -12.03
CA LEU A 127 -12.00 10.72 -11.25
C LEU A 127 -11.85 10.93 -9.73
N GLY A 128 -11.01 11.89 -9.30
CA GLY A 128 -10.73 12.15 -7.89
C GLY A 128 -9.88 11.08 -7.21
N ILE A 129 -9.17 10.25 -7.99
CA ILE A 129 -8.32 9.16 -7.49
C ILE A 129 -6.85 9.61 -7.51
N ARG A 130 -6.10 9.34 -6.45
CA ARG A 130 -4.66 9.61 -6.39
C ARG A 130 -3.84 8.39 -6.75
N ILE A 131 -2.62 8.62 -7.26
CA ILE A 131 -1.62 7.59 -7.53
C ILE A 131 -0.70 7.46 -6.31
N ALA A 132 -0.72 6.30 -5.69
CA ALA A 132 0.11 6.00 -4.52
C ALA A 132 1.31 5.16 -4.95
N VAL A 133 2.52 5.71 -4.83
CA VAL A 133 3.76 5.04 -5.28
C VAL A 133 4.36 4.29 -4.12
N GLU A 134 4.38 2.97 -4.25
CA GLU A 134 4.87 2.08 -3.21
C GLU A 134 6.39 2.16 -3.06
N TYR A 135 6.83 2.30 -1.81
CA TYR A 135 8.22 2.12 -1.40
C TYR A 135 8.59 0.65 -1.56
N HIS A 136 9.41 0.32 -2.56
CA HIS A 136 9.67 -1.07 -2.89
C HIS A 136 11.07 -1.27 -3.48
N ARG A 137 11.74 -2.35 -3.06
CA ARG A 137 13.00 -2.78 -3.70
C ARG A 137 12.82 -2.96 -5.21
N ASN A 138 13.88 -2.76 -5.97
CA ASN A 138 13.88 -2.85 -7.44
C ASN A 138 12.89 -1.86 -8.10
N THR A 139 12.77 -0.67 -7.53
CA THR A 139 12.03 0.47 -8.08
C THR A 139 12.78 1.75 -7.79
N LEU A 140 12.35 2.87 -8.35
CA LEU A 140 12.95 4.19 -8.06
C LEU A 140 12.58 4.73 -6.66
N THR A 141 11.77 4.01 -5.90
CA THR A 141 11.42 4.31 -4.50
C THR A 141 12.06 3.32 -3.52
N ASP A 142 13.21 2.75 -3.86
CA ASP A 142 13.96 1.80 -3.03
C ASP A 142 14.83 2.46 -1.95
N THR A 143 15.04 3.76 -2.04
CA THR A 143 15.78 4.58 -1.05
C THR A 143 15.07 5.92 -0.84
N LEU A 144 15.23 6.50 0.36
CA LEU A 144 14.66 7.80 0.69
C LEU A 144 15.11 8.91 -0.28
N ALA A 145 16.41 8.95 -0.58
CA ALA A 145 16.97 9.97 -1.47
C ALA A 145 16.36 9.90 -2.88
N SER A 146 16.24 8.69 -3.43
CA SER A 146 15.66 8.49 -4.76
C SER A 146 14.15 8.75 -4.78
N ALA A 147 13.43 8.31 -3.75
CA ALA A 147 11.99 8.56 -3.62
C ALA A 147 11.68 10.06 -3.52
N THR A 148 12.38 10.79 -2.65
CA THR A 148 12.20 12.25 -2.49
C THR A 148 12.50 12.99 -3.79
N ALA A 149 13.59 12.62 -4.49
CA ALA A 149 13.92 13.20 -5.79
C ALA A 149 12.83 12.88 -6.82
N LEU A 150 12.32 11.65 -6.86
CA LEU A 150 11.26 11.24 -7.79
C LEU A 150 9.97 12.04 -7.56
N PHE A 151 9.50 12.19 -6.32
CA PHE A 151 8.31 13.00 -6.02
C PHE A 151 8.52 14.47 -6.41
N GLY A 152 9.69 15.05 -6.15
CA GLY A 152 10.03 16.39 -6.59
C GLY A 152 10.07 16.54 -8.12
N GLU A 153 10.59 15.54 -8.84
CA GLU A 153 10.59 15.53 -10.31
C GLU A 153 9.19 15.35 -10.90
N VAL A 154 8.36 14.51 -10.29
CA VAL A 154 6.96 14.32 -10.73
C VAL A 154 6.16 15.59 -10.56
N ASP A 155 6.32 16.29 -9.46
CA ASP A 155 5.68 17.59 -9.15
C ASP A 155 4.16 17.57 -9.44
N ARG A 156 3.46 16.64 -8.79
CA ARG A 156 2.00 16.48 -8.86
C ARG A 156 1.45 16.08 -7.49
N ALA A 157 0.51 16.86 -6.95
CA ALA A 157 -0.11 16.60 -5.65
C ALA A 157 -0.93 15.29 -5.61
N GLU A 158 -1.35 14.80 -6.77
CA GLU A 158 -2.08 13.54 -6.92
C GLU A 158 -1.15 12.32 -6.84
N VAL A 159 0.18 12.49 -6.88
CA VAL A 159 1.16 11.41 -6.74
C VAL A 159 1.73 11.45 -5.32
N VAL A 160 1.41 10.43 -4.53
CA VAL A 160 1.69 10.40 -3.10
C VAL A 160 2.51 9.16 -2.70
N PRO A 161 3.30 9.25 -1.63
CA PRO A 161 4.04 8.10 -1.13
C PRO A 161 3.13 7.06 -0.46
N TYR A 162 3.50 5.80 -0.63
CA TYR A 162 2.92 4.63 0.00
C TYR A 162 4.08 3.84 0.61
N TRP A 163 4.23 3.86 1.93
CA TRP A 163 5.42 3.37 2.58
C TRP A 163 5.29 1.94 3.11
N GLN A 164 6.40 1.24 3.12
CA GLN A 164 6.62 -0.02 3.84
C GLN A 164 8.09 -0.15 4.23
N PRO A 165 8.41 -0.86 5.33
CA PRO A 165 9.80 -1.08 5.72
C PRO A 165 10.48 -2.09 4.80
N ALA A 166 11.79 -1.98 4.65
CA ALA A 166 12.58 -3.07 4.09
C ALA A 166 12.65 -4.25 5.08
N GLY A 167 12.90 -5.46 4.57
CA GLY A 167 13.10 -6.62 5.45
C GLY A 167 14.28 -6.40 6.39
N GLY A 168 14.05 -6.57 7.71
CA GLY A 168 15.06 -6.37 8.73
C GLY A 168 15.52 -4.92 8.94
N GLN A 169 14.77 -3.93 8.44
CA GLN A 169 15.13 -2.51 8.58
C GLN A 169 15.23 -2.10 10.04
N ASP A 170 16.23 -1.29 10.38
CA ASP A 170 16.36 -0.71 11.71
C ASP A 170 15.36 0.42 11.95
N VAL A 171 15.02 0.62 13.22
CA VAL A 171 13.99 1.59 13.65
C VAL A 171 14.36 3.03 13.27
N GLY A 172 15.63 3.40 13.42
CA GLY A 172 16.11 4.76 13.13
C GLY A 172 15.95 5.12 11.65
N SER A 173 16.31 4.19 10.75
CA SER A 173 16.14 4.36 9.32
C SER A 173 14.65 4.44 8.94
N ALA A 174 13.80 3.57 9.49
CA ALA A 174 12.37 3.59 9.22
C ALA A 174 11.72 4.92 9.66
N LEU A 175 12.04 5.41 10.86
CA LEU A 175 11.53 6.69 11.35
C LEU A 175 12.02 7.87 10.51
N THR A 176 13.26 7.82 10.01
CA THR A 176 13.80 8.85 9.12
C THR A 176 13.01 8.92 7.80
N GLU A 177 12.71 7.76 7.21
CA GLU A 177 11.90 7.67 5.99
C GLU A 177 10.47 8.17 6.23
N VAL A 178 9.80 7.65 7.27
CA VAL A 178 8.42 8.03 7.59
C VAL A 178 8.31 9.53 7.83
N ARG A 179 9.19 10.12 8.63
CA ARG A 179 9.19 11.57 8.91
C ARG A 179 9.38 12.42 7.67
N ALA A 180 10.28 12.00 6.79
CA ALA A 180 10.52 12.72 5.54
C ALA A 180 9.33 12.66 4.57
N LEU A 181 8.59 11.55 4.56
CA LEU A 181 7.45 11.33 3.68
C LEU A 181 6.12 11.79 4.29
N LEU A 182 6.07 11.99 5.62
CA LEU A 182 4.86 12.21 6.39
C LEU A 182 3.89 13.26 5.84
N PRO A 183 4.35 14.41 5.28
CA PRO A 183 3.44 15.42 4.75
C PRO A 183 2.48 14.93 3.69
N ASP A 184 2.87 13.93 2.89
CA ASP A 184 2.09 13.42 1.77
C ASP A 184 1.78 11.91 1.89
N LEU A 185 2.33 11.25 2.92
CA LEU A 185 2.16 9.82 3.16
C LEU A 185 0.71 9.47 3.48
N VAL A 186 0.14 8.52 2.75
CA VAL A 186 -1.28 8.17 2.87
C VAL A 186 -1.53 6.79 3.45
N THR A 187 -0.58 5.86 3.28
CA THR A 187 -0.73 4.47 3.71
C THR A 187 0.61 3.87 4.07
N ALA A 188 0.61 2.99 5.06
CA ALA A 188 1.70 2.09 5.37
C ALA A 188 1.25 0.63 5.25
N HIS A 189 2.02 -0.21 4.54
CA HIS A 189 1.92 -1.66 4.66
C HIS A 189 2.60 -2.13 5.93
N VAL A 190 1.87 -2.92 6.72
CA VAL A 190 2.28 -3.32 8.06
C VAL A 190 2.59 -4.80 8.07
N PHE A 191 3.87 -5.13 8.26
CA PHE A 191 4.36 -6.49 8.39
C PHE A 191 5.65 -6.54 9.21
N SER A 192 5.96 -7.70 9.75
CA SER A 192 7.23 -7.93 10.43
C SER A 192 8.04 -8.95 9.64
N TRP A 193 9.10 -8.49 8.99
CA TRP A 193 10.02 -9.35 8.26
C TRP A 193 11.42 -9.24 8.84
N GLY A 194 12.06 -10.40 9.01
CA GLY A 194 13.47 -10.47 9.36
C GLY A 194 14.38 -10.12 8.17
N PRO A 195 15.71 -10.27 8.32
CA PRO A 195 16.69 -9.93 7.28
C PRO A 195 16.50 -10.70 5.97
N GLY A 196 15.83 -11.85 6.00
CA GLY A 196 15.46 -12.63 4.81
C GLY A 196 14.33 -12.02 3.97
N GLY A 197 13.76 -10.91 4.40
CA GLY A 197 12.64 -10.24 3.73
C GLY A 197 11.40 -11.12 3.68
N GLY A 198 10.67 -11.14 2.56
CA GLY A 198 9.42 -11.90 2.42
C GLY A 198 9.55 -13.43 2.58
N GLN A 199 10.76 -13.97 2.66
CA GLN A 199 11.04 -15.36 3.01
C GLN A 199 11.15 -15.57 4.53
N ASP A 200 11.26 -14.49 5.31
CA ASP A 200 11.47 -14.49 6.75
C ASP A 200 10.36 -13.67 7.42
N ARG A 201 9.14 -14.17 7.30
CA ARG A 201 7.95 -13.50 7.84
C ARG A 201 7.77 -13.85 9.31
N LEU A 202 7.65 -12.84 10.14
CA LEU A 202 7.49 -12.94 11.59
C LEU A 202 6.07 -12.51 12.00
N PRO A 203 5.57 -12.97 13.15
CA PRO A 203 4.38 -12.37 13.78
C PRO A 203 4.57 -10.86 13.96
N LEU A 204 3.51 -10.10 13.82
CA LEU A 204 3.61 -8.63 13.89
C LEU A 204 4.24 -8.14 15.20
N ALA A 205 3.90 -8.78 16.32
CA ALA A 205 4.42 -8.46 17.64
C ALA A 205 5.95 -8.57 17.78
N ASP A 206 6.61 -9.38 16.94
CA ASP A 206 8.07 -9.57 17.01
C ASP A 206 8.86 -8.31 16.57
N ARG A 207 8.17 -7.33 15.97
CA ARG A 207 8.74 -6.02 15.62
C ARG A 207 7.93 -4.87 16.24
N GLU A 208 7.50 -5.04 17.49
CA GLU A 208 6.90 -3.96 18.27
C GLU A 208 7.82 -2.74 18.39
N ASP A 209 9.15 -3.00 18.50
CA ASP A 209 10.21 -1.99 18.50
C ASP A 209 10.13 -1.03 17.29
N LEU A 210 9.77 -1.56 16.13
CA LEU A 210 9.61 -0.81 14.88
C LEU A 210 8.24 -0.14 14.81
N TRP A 211 7.17 -0.93 15.04
CA TRP A 211 5.83 -0.49 14.66
C TRP A 211 5.21 0.51 15.62
N ARG A 212 5.43 0.40 16.95
CA ARG A 212 4.88 1.41 17.86
C ARG A 212 5.37 2.84 17.55
N PRO A 213 6.69 3.10 17.44
CA PRO A 213 7.14 4.45 17.10
C PRO A 213 6.75 4.88 15.68
N VAL A 214 6.69 3.97 14.69
CA VAL A 214 6.22 4.30 13.34
C VAL A 214 4.74 4.70 13.35
N LEU A 215 3.87 3.96 14.04
CA LEU A 215 2.45 4.29 14.15
C LEU A 215 2.22 5.61 14.90
N ALA A 216 3.03 5.90 15.92
CA ALA A 216 3.00 7.20 16.61
C ALA A 216 3.35 8.35 15.67
N GLU A 217 4.41 8.22 14.85
CA GLU A 217 4.75 9.23 13.83
C GLU A 217 3.64 9.40 12.79
N LEU A 218 3.04 8.29 12.31
CA LEU A 218 1.94 8.34 11.35
C LEU A 218 0.70 9.06 11.91
N ALA A 219 0.51 9.04 13.23
CA ALA A 219 -0.61 9.69 13.89
C ALA A 219 -0.33 11.15 14.30
N ALA A 220 0.93 11.59 14.34
CA ALA A 220 1.38 12.80 14.98
C ALA A 220 0.75 14.09 14.43
N ASP A 221 0.46 14.15 13.14
CA ASP A 221 -0.14 15.34 12.48
C ASP A 221 -1.69 15.30 12.42
N GLY A 222 -2.32 14.25 12.97
CA GLY A 222 -3.77 14.09 13.02
C GLY A 222 -4.45 13.78 11.68
N ARG A 223 -3.71 13.61 10.59
CA ARG A 223 -4.28 13.26 9.28
C ARG A 223 -4.76 11.81 9.24
N ASP A 224 -5.75 11.55 8.39
CA ASP A 224 -6.22 10.20 8.15
C ASP A 224 -5.27 9.42 7.24
N ARG A 225 -4.89 8.21 7.70
CA ARG A 225 -4.00 7.28 6.98
C ARG A 225 -4.47 5.85 7.18
N PHE A 226 -4.08 4.99 6.25
CA PHE A 226 -4.29 3.55 6.41
C PHE A 226 -3.01 2.87 6.93
N ALA A 227 -3.20 1.88 7.83
CA ALA A 227 -2.18 0.92 8.23
C ALA A 227 -2.69 -0.48 7.88
N LEU A 228 -2.16 -1.09 6.83
CA LEU A 228 -2.71 -2.30 6.24
C LEU A 228 -1.79 -3.48 6.46
N VAL A 229 -2.26 -4.49 7.18
CA VAL A 229 -1.51 -5.75 7.39
C VAL A 229 -1.27 -6.43 6.05
N GLU A 230 -0.02 -6.84 5.81
CA GLU A 230 0.39 -7.53 4.61
C GLU A 230 1.27 -8.74 4.94
N PHE A 231 1.10 -9.85 4.22
CA PHE A 231 1.97 -11.05 4.24
C PHE A 231 2.32 -11.59 5.63
N VAL A 232 1.33 -12.05 6.35
CA VAL A 232 1.53 -12.77 7.63
C VAL A 232 2.24 -14.12 7.41
N PRO A 233 2.92 -14.68 8.45
CA PRO A 233 3.52 -16.00 8.36
C PRO A 233 2.55 -17.07 7.84
N GLU A 234 3.03 -17.92 6.92
CA GLU A 234 2.29 -19.06 6.35
C GLU A 234 1.00 -18.68 5.62
N ASP A 235 0.79 -17.39 5.29
CA ASP A 235 -0.48 -16.88 4.78
C ASP A 235 -1.69 -17.36 5.63
N SER A 236 -1.47 -17.45 6.95
CA SER A 236 -2.39 -18.07 7.90
C SER A 236 -3.46 -17.10 8.40
N PRO A 237 -4.76 -17.36 8.16
CA PRO A 237 -5.84 -16.56 8.74
C PRO A 237 -5.84 -16.51 10.28
N ALA A 238 -5.32 -17.55 10.95
CA ALA A 238 -5.21 -17.58 12.40
C ALA A 238 -4.12 -16.63 12.91
N ILE A 239 -2.97 -16.55 12.23
CA ILE A 239 -1.90 -15.61 12.55
C ILE A 239 -2.38 -14.19 12.25
N PHE A 240 -3.03 -13.97 11.11
CA PHE A 240 -3.61 -12.67 10.77
C PHE A 240 -4.54 -12.12 11.86
N ARG A 241 -5.44 -12.94 12.42
CA ARG A 241 -6.33 -12.48 13.51
C ARG A 241 -5.55 -12.03 14.75
N ARG A 242 -4.41 -12.66 15.05
CA ARG A 242 -3.51 -12.24 16.13
C ARG A 242 -2.83 -10.92 15.80
N ASP A 243 -2.26 -10.81 14.60
CA ASP A 243 -1.57 -9.60 14.13
C ASP A 243 -2.54 -8.41 14.03
N ALA A 244 -3.78 -8.63 13.58
CA ALA A 244 -4.82 -7.63 13.57
C ALA A 244 -5.19 -7.15 15.00
N ALA A 245 -5.24 -8.06 15.97
CA ALA A 245 -5.49 -7.70 17.36
C ALA A 245 -4.34 -6.87 17.93
N VAL A 246 -3.09 -7.23 17.64
CA VAL A 246 -1.88 -6.47 18.03
C VAL A 246 -1.89 -5.08 17.41
N LEU A 247 -2.15 -4.95 16.11
CA LEU A 247 -2.23 -3.64 15.45
C LEU A 247 -3.31 -2.75 16.07
N ARG A 248 -4.50 -3.30 16.34
CA ARG A 248 -5.59 -2.56 16.99
C ARG A 248 -5.25 -2.11 18.41
N GLU A 249 -4.56 -2.95 19.18
CA GLU A 249 -4.07 -2.61 20.52
C GLU A 249 -3.12 -1.42 20.46
N TRP A 250 -2.11 -1.46 19.57
CA TRP A 250 -1.14 -0.38 19.41
C TRP A 250 -1.81 0.95 18.98
N LEU A 251 -2.83 0.87 18.14
CA LEU A 251 -3.57 2.07 17.70
C LEU A 251 -4.51 2.63 18.78
N ALA A 252 -4.98 1.78 19.71
CA ALA A 252 -5.85 2.21 20.81
C ALA A 252 -5.06 2.84 21.98
N THR A 253 -3.79 2.49 22.13
CA THR A 253 -2.88 2.99 23.16
C THR A 253 -1.68 3.67 22.53
N PRO A 254 -1.85 4.86 21.91
CA PRO A 254 -0.68 5.60 21.44
C PRO A 254 0.19 5.93 22.65
N ASP A 255 1.48 5.65 22.53
CA ASP A 255 2.46 5.99 23.56
C ASP A 255 2.35 7.51 23.81
N GLY A 256 2.03 7.88 25.06
CA GLY A 256 1.89 9.25 25.51
C GLY A 256 3.23 9.97 25.69
#